data_94f39daa95d073478923ecfbaa8fc001
#
_entry.id   94f39daa95d073478923ecfbaa8fc001
#
_cell.length_a   1.000
_cell.length_b   1.000
_cell.length_c   1.000
_cell.angle_alpha   90.00
_cell.angle_beta   90.00
_cell.angle_gamma   90.00
#
_symmetry.space_group_name_H-M   'P 1'
#
loop_
_entity.id
_entity.type
_entity.pdbx_description
1 polymer ?
#
loop_
_entity_poly.entity_id
_entity_poly.type
_entity_poly.pdbx_seq_one_letter_code
_entity_poly.pdbx_strand_id
1 'polypeptide(L)'
;MPSTNPAATEIRVLLVTGAYYPEISAAGVQCRAVATALRGRVDCSVVTTSVDPALAATEIIDGVTVHRVVLDRGRRLSKVRASLRLVTCLLRAARHCDVVHIHGVSKKNVPTTVLARWLGRPLVLTLHTSGQDEPAAVRRLGRAAYRAFMSADLVLSVSPSLRERYREASGPAKQVMLTPNGIDTQRFRPAADAERLVLRRSLGWPDTQPVVLFVGFFSRDKRPDLLFRAWRRLPPGPVRPKLVYVGATGAGYYEIDESLAGRIRAEAAACGCGGDVVFAEPTNEVERYFRAADVFVLPSAREAHPLALLEAMACGLPSIATRLPGATDAIIEDGIDGRLVPVDDEAAIAGALSVLLADRGAASAMGVRARETVLERYDISKTAEKWLAAYHTVLNRN
;
A
#
# COMPACT_ATOMS: atom_id res chain seq x y z
N MET A 1 4.97 -46.48 -13.88
CA MET A 1 3.80 -45.61 -14.02
C MET A 1 3.86 -44.56 -12.92
N PRO A 2 4.00 -43.26 -13.19
CA PRO A 2 3.92 -42.27 -12.16
C PRO A 2 2.45 -42.10 -11.77
N SER A 3 2.16 -42.22 -10.48
CA SER A 3 0.86 -41.98 -9.89
C SER A 3 0.49 -40.50 -10.09
N THR A 4 -0.52 -40.23 -10.91
CA THR A 4 -1.18 -38.95 -11.00
C THR A 4 -1.85 -38.69 -9.65
N ASN A 5 -1.21 -37.84 -8.84
CA ASN A 5 -1.84 -37.27 -7.67
C ASN A 5 -3.11 -36.51 -8.15
N PRO A 6 -4.30 -36.75 -7.60
CA PRO A 6 -5.48 -36.02 -8.01
C PRO A 6 -5.21 -34.52 -7.77
N ALA A 7 -5.40 -33.70 -8.79
CA ALA A 7 -5.24 -32.25 -8.72
C ALA A 7 -5.97 -31.75 -7.49
N ALA A 8 -5.23 -31.24 -6.51
CA ALA A 8 -5.82 -30.61 -5.33
C ALA A 8 -6.78 -29.54 -5.84
N THR A 9 -8.05 -29.64 -5.47
CA THR A 9 -9.08 -28.70 -5.92
C THR A 9 -8.65 -27.29 -5.52
N GLU A 10 -8.43 -26.42 -6.50
CA GLU A 10 -7.98 -25.05 -6.30
C GLU A 10 -9.02 -24.29 -5.48
N ILE A 11 -8.58 -23.63 -4.39
CA ILE A 11 -9.47 -22.85 -3.53
C ILE A 11 -9.93 -21.61 -4.31
N ARG A 12 -11.24 -21.41 -4.44
CA ARG A 12 -11.80 -20.25 -5.11
C ARG A 12 -12.06 -19.12 -4.11
N VAL A 13 -11.43 -17.97 -4.31
CA VAL A 13 -11.50 -16.83 -3.39
C VAL A 13 -12.07 -15.59 -4.09
N LEU A 14 -13.11 -15.02 -3.49
CA LEU A 14 -13.64 -13.73 -3.90
C LEU A 14 -12.96 -12.62 -3.08
N LEU A 15 -12.10 -11.82 -3.72
CA LEU A 15 -11.49 -10.63 -3.15
C LEU A 15 -12.43 -9.44 -3.33
N VAL A 16 -12.74 -8.72 -2.24
CA VAL A 16 -13.59 -7.52 -2.30
C VAL A 16 -12.78 -6.32 -1.81
N THR A 17 -12.51 -5.37 -2.70
CA THR A 17 -11.67 -4.20 -2.42
C THR A 17 -12.32 -2.88 -2.86
N GLY A 18 -11.83 -1.76 -2.33
CA GLY A 18 -12.32 -0.42 -2.66
C GLY A 18 -11.94 0.07 -4.04
N ALA A 19 -10.71 -0.22 -4.48
CA ALA A 19 -10.18 0.08 -5.81
C ALA A 19 -9.22 -1.04 -6.23
N TYR A 20 -9.09 -1.26 -7.54
CA TYR A 20 -8.22 -2.27 -8.14
C TYR A 20 -7.61 -1.72 -9.44
N TYR A 21 -6.46 -2.25 -9.85
CA TYR A 21 -5.77 -1.82 -11.06
C TYR A 21 -6.72 -1.56 -12.25
N PRO A 22 -6.56 -0.46 -13.02
CA PRO A 22 -5.46 0.51 -12.99
C PRO A 22 -5.58 1.59 -11.89
N GLU A 23 -6.67 1.66 -11.15
CA GLU A 23 -6.80 2.57 -10.00
C GLU A 23 -5.89 2.10 -8.86
N ILE A 24 -5.12 3.04 -8.27
CA ILE A 24 -4.09 2.74 -7.27
C ILE A 24 -4.69 2.83 -5.88
N SER A 25 -4.60 1.73 -5.12
CA SER A 25 -4.81 1.70 -3.68
C SER A 25 -3.89 0.63 -3.07
N ALA A 26 -3.42 0.83 -1.83
CA ALA A 26 -2.56 -0.13 -1.16
C ALA A 26 -3.19 -1.53 -1.09
N ALA A 27 -4.47 -1.60 -0.75
CA ALA A 27 -5.23 -2.86 -0.72
C ALA A 27 -5.31 -3.53 -2.11
N GLY A 28 -5.63 -2.75 -3.16
CA GLY A 28 -5.70 -3.28 -4.53
C GLY A 28 -4.35 -3.76 -5.06
N VAL A 29 -3.27 -3.04 -4.77
CA VAL A 29 -1.90 -3.45 -5.11
C VAL A 29 -1.55 -4.78 -4.42
N GLN A 30 -1.85 -4.93 -3.13
CA GLN A 30 -1.61 -6.18 -2.41
C GLN A 30 -2.49 -7.32 -2.92
N CYS A 31 -3.78 -7.09 -3.19
CA CYS A 31 -4.65 -8.11 -3.78
C CYS A 31 -4.07 -8.64 -5.09
N ARG A 32 -3.63 -7.74 -5.98
CA ARG A 32 -3.05 -8.10 -7.27
C ARG A 32 -1.77 -8.91 -7.12
N ALA A 33 -0.84 -8.44 -6.27
CA ALA A 33 0.44 -9.09 -6.05
C ALA A 33 0.28 -10.49 -5.42
N VAL A 34 -0.57 -10.63 -4.40
CA VAL A 34 -0.82 -11.92 -3.74
C VAL A 34 -1.58 -12.88 -4.64
N ALA A 35 -2.60 -12.41 -5.38
CA ALA A 35 -3.32 -13.26 -6.34
C ALA A 35 -2.38 -13.80 -7.44
N THR A 36 -1.45 -12.97 -7.91
CA THR A 36 -0.42 -13.40 -8.86
C THR A 36 0.52 -14.44 -8.25
N ALA A 37 0.97 -14.25 -7.00
CA ALA A 37 1.85 -15.19 -6.31
C ALA A 37 1.17 -16.52 -5.94
N LEU A 38 -0.15 -16.55 -5.80
CA LEU A 38 -0.94 -17.76 -5.49
C LEU A 38 -1.50 -18.46 -6.74
N ARG A 39 -1.18 -17.99 -7.93
CA ARG A 39 -1.68 -18.61 -9.18
C ARG A 39 -1.35 -20.10 -9.24
N GLY A 40 -2.35 -20.92 -9.65
CA GLY A 40 -2.24 -22.39 -9.68
C GLY A 40 -2.50 -23.05 -8.32
N ARG A 41 -2.70 -22.27 -7.24
CA ARG A 41 -3.07 -22.78 -5.90
C ARG A 41 -4.41 -22.23 -5.42
N VAL A 42 -4.72 -21.01 -5.85
CA VAL A 42 -5.95 -20.29 -5.52
C VAL A 42 -6.48 -19.62 -6.79
N ASP A 43 -7.74 -19.89 -7.11
CA ASP A 43 -8.48 -19.19 -8.16
C ASP A 43 -9.11 -17.93 -7.56
N CYS A 44 -8.56 -16.77 -7.92
CA CYS A 44 -9.03 -15.49 -7.42
C CYS A 44 -9.95 -14.79 -8.40
N SER A 45 -11.06 -14.25 -7.90
CA SER A 45 -11.87 -13.24 -8.58
C SER A 45 -11.97 -11.98 -7.73
N VAL A 46 -12.18 -10.83 -8.35
CA VAL A 46 -12.23 -9.53 -7.67
C VAL A 46 -13.55 -8.84 -7.92
N VAL A 47 -14.19 -8.33 -6.87
CA VAL A 47 -15.25 -7.32 -6.97
C VAL A 47 -14.74 -6.01 -6.39
N THR A 48 -14.76 -4.96 -7.21
CA THR A 48 -14.29 -3.64 -6.84
C THR A 48 -15.26 -2.54 -7.27
N THR A 49 -15.03 -1.33 -6.80
CA THR A 49 -15.75 -0.14 -7.29
C THR A 49 -14.76 0.77 -7.99
N SER A 50 -15.22 1.51 -8.99
CA SER A 50 -14.45 2.51 -9.70
C SER A 50 -15.21 3.83 -9.77
N VAL A 51 -14.48 4.93 -9.88
CA VAL A 51 -15.04 6.26 -10.21
C VAL A 51 -14.83 6.60 -11.67
N ASP A 52 -14.02 5.85 -12.40
CA ASP A 52 -13.75 6.01 -13.82
C ASP A 52 -14.76 5.20 -14.66
N PRO A 53 -15.67 5.88 -15.39
CA PRO A 53 -16.65 5.22 -16.25
C PRO A 53 -16.06 4.59 -17.52
N ALA A 54 -14.81 4.92 -17.86
CA ALA A 54 -14.13 4.36 -19.04
C ALA A 54 -13.61 2.93 -18.80
N LEU A 55 -13.47 2.51 -17.53
CA LEU A 55 -13.00 1.17 -17.20
C LEU A 55 -14.08 0.12 -17.47
N ALA A 56 -13.68 -1.02 -18.02
CA ALA A 56 -14.57 -2.13 -18.32
C ALA A 56 -15.25 -2.67 -17.05
N ALA A 57 -16.56 -2.97 -17.14
CA ALA A 57 -17.32 -3.54 -16.03
C ALA A 57 -16.84 -4.94 -15.62
N THR A 58 -16.29 -5.67 -16.59
CA THR A 58 -15.64 -6.98 -16.35
C THR A 58 -14.47 -7.13 -17.30
N GLU A 59 -13.32 -7.49 -16.79
CA GLU A 59 -12.11 -7.77 -17.56
C GLU A 59 -11.22 -8.80 -16.84
N ILE A 60 -10.20 -9.31 -17.53
CA ILE A 60 -9.20 -10.19 -16.95
C ILE A 60 -7.90 -9.40 -16.82
N ILE A 61 -7.37 -9.31 -15.59
CA ILE A 61 -6.09 -8.65 -15.29
C ILE A 61 -5.18 -9.69 -14.66
N ASP A 62 -4.03 -9.94 -15.27
CA ASP A 62 -3.06 -10.94 -14.82
C ASP A 62 -3.70 -12.33 -14.53
N GLY A 63 -4.68 -12.73 -15.36
CA GLY A 63 -5.41 -13.98 -15.20
C GLY A 63 -6.49 -13.98 -14.13
N VAL A 64 -6.73 -12.85 -13.45
CA VAL A 64 -7.78 -12.68 -12.44
C VAL A 64 -9.00 -11.99 -13.05
N THR A 65 -10.19 -12.57 -12.88
CA THR A 65 -11.45 -11.94 -13.32
C THR A 65 -11.81 -10.79 -12.38
N VAL A 66 -11.90 -9.58 -12.91
CA VAL A 66 -12.20 -8.36 -12.16
C VAL A 66 -13.58 -7.83 -12.57
N HIS A 67 -14.48 -7.72 -11.61
CA HIS A 67 -15.78 -7.11 -11.77
C HIS A 67 -15.80 -5.70 -11.14
N ARG A 68 -16.10 -4.67 -11.92
CA ARG A 68 -16.18 -3.27 -11.48
C ARG A 68 -17.60 -2.75 -11.45
N VAL A 69 -17.90 -2.06 -10.37
CA VAL A 69 -19.13 -1.29 -10.26
C VAL A 69 -18.78 0.20 -10.24
N VAL A 70 -19.13 0.89 -11.30
CA VAL A 70 -18.88 2.33 -11.41
C VAL A 70 -19.81 3.09 -10.48
N LEU A 71 -19.21 3.97 -9.65
CA LEU A 71 -19.88 4.84 -8.69
C LEU A 71 -19.91 6.27 -9.23
N ASP A 72 -21.06 6.69 -9.74
CA ASP A 72 -21.29 8.10 -10.01
C ASP A 72 -21.55 8.87 -8.72
N ARG A 73 -20.70 9.83 -8.42
CA ARG A 73 -20.79 10.65 -7.20
C ARG A 73 -21.88 11.72 -7.25
N GLY A 74 -22.39 12.07 -8.45
CA GLY A 74 -23.25 13.24 -8.67
C GLY A 74 -24.73 13.01 -8.35
N ARG A 75 -25.34 11.90 -8.73
CA ARG A 75 -26.80 11.70 -8.74
C ARG A 75 -27.26 10.66 -7.73
N ARG A 76 -28.30 10.95 -6.91
CA ARG A 76 -28.85 10.02 -5.91
C ARG A 76 -29.35 8.70 -6.52
N LEU A 77 -30.06 8.77 -7.67
CA LEU A 77 -30.55 7.59 -8.39
C LEU A 77 -29.42 6.72 -8.93
N SER A 78 -28.30 7.31 -9.35
CA SER A 78 -27.11 6.60 -9.76
C SER A 78 -26.49 5.79 -8.60
N LYS A 79 -26.47 6.33 -7.39
CA LYS A 79 -26.00 5.62 -6.19
C LYS A 79 -26.85 4.40 -5.85
N VAL A 80 -28.17 4.48 -5.99
CA VAL A 80 -29.08 3.34 -5.78
C VAL A 80 -28.82 2.25 -6.83
N ARG A 81 -28.76 2.62 -8.12
CA ARG A 81 -28.43 1.68 -9.21
C ARG A 81 -27.08 1.02 -9.01
N ALA A 82 -26.05 1.77 -8.63
CA ALA A 82 -24.73 1.23 -8.35
C ALA A 82 -24.76 0.26 -7.15
N SER A 83 -25.53 0.57 -6.10
CA SER A 83 -25.70 -0.35 -4.95
C SER A 83 -26.38 -1.65 -5.36
N LEU A 84 -27.43 -1.60 -6.18
CA LEU A 84 -28.09 -2.80 -6.71
C LEU A 84 -27.16 -3.63 -7.59
N ARG A 85 -26.40 -2.96 -8.49
CA ARG A 85 -25.37 -3.63 -9.31
C ARG A 85 -24.28 -4.27 -8.46
N LEU A 86 -23.84 -3.61 -7.41
CA LEU A 86 -22.86 -4.17 -6.47
C LEU A 86 -23.40 -5.43 -5.80
N VAL A 87 -24.62 -5.41 -5.28
CA VAL A 87 -25.25 -6.57 -4.64
C VAL A 87 -25.41 -7.72 -5.62
N THR A 88 -25.87 -7.47 -6.85
CA THR A 88 -26.01 -8.53 -7.87
C THR A 88 -24.67 -9.08 -8.31
N CYS A 89 -23.65 -8.26 -8.44
CA CYS A 89 -22.29 -8.66 -8.76
C CYS A 89 -21.71 -9.55 -7.64
N LEU A 90 -21.78 -9.09 -6.40
CA LEU A 90 -21.35 -9.85 -5.22
C LEU A 90 -22.08 -11.19 -5.09
N LEU A 91 -23.41 -11.21 -5.29
CA LEU A 91 -24.19 -12.43 -5.22
C LEU A 91 -23.75 -13.47 -6.28
N ARG A 92 -23.52 -13.01 -7.52
CA ARG A 92 -23.04 -13.90 -8.60
C ARG A 92 -21.64 -14.44 -8.28
N ALA A 93 -20.70 -13.57 -7.90
CA ALA A 93 -19.34 -13.97 -7.62
C ALA A 93 -19.24 -14.88 -6.36
N ALA A 94 -19.97 -14.54 -5.28
CA ALA A 94 -19.93 -15.30 -4.03
C ALA A 94 -20.55 -16.70 -4.12
N ARG A 95 -21.44 -16.95 -5.09
CA ARG A 95 -21.98 -18.32 -5.34
C ARG A 95 -20.92 -19.27 -5.84
N HIS A 96 -19.89 -18.77 -6.52
CA HIS A 96 -18.85 -19.55 -7.16
C HIS A 96 -17.52 -19.55 -6.39
N CYS A 97 -17.45 -18.94 -5.20
CA CYS A 97 -16.25 -18.95 -4.37
C CYS A 97 -16.43 -19.85 -3.14
N ASP A 98 -15.31 -20.27 -2.55
CA ASP A 98 -15.26 -21.03 -1.31
C ASP A 98 -15.02 -20.11 -0.10
N VAL A 99 -14.33 -18.98 -0.32
CA VAL A 99 -14.02 -17.96 0.71
C VAL A 99 -14.31 -16.57 0.17
N VAL A 100 -14.90 -15.70 1.01
CA VAL A 100 -15.00 -14.25 0.73
C VAL A 100 -13.95 -13.52 1.55
N HIS A 101 -13.09 -12.74 0.90
CA HIS A 101 -12.03 -11.97 1.55
C HIS A 101 -12.20 -10.48 1.29
N ILE A 102 -12.52 -9.74 2.34
CA ILE A 102 -12.74 -8.28 2.31
C ILE A 102 -11.44 -7.55 2.65
N HIS A 103 -11.08 -6.54 1.84
CA HIS A 103 -9.91 -5.71 2.03
C HIS A 103 -10.29 -4.29 2.42
N GLY A 104 -9.92 -3.90 3.65
CA GLY A 104 -10.29 -2.61 4.25
C GLY A 104 -11.75 -2.52 4.64
N VAL A 105 -12.13 -1.41 5.28
CA VAL A 105 -13.48 -1.23 5.84
C VAL A 105 -14.22 -0.07 5.17
N SER A 106 -15.45 -0.35 4.75
CA SER A 106 -16.37 0.65 4.24
C SER A 106 -17.83 0.21 4.46
N LYS A 107 -18.79 1.11 4.25
CA LYS A 107 -20.21 0.75 4.30
C LYS A 107 -20.61 -0.33 3.30
N LYS A 108 -19.86 -0.50 2.23
CA LYS A 108 -20.07 -1.55 1.20
C LYS A 108 -19.83 -2.96 1.75
N ASN A 109 -19.07 -3.10 2.83
CA ASN A 109 -18.80 -4.40 3.44
C ASN A 109 -20.04 -5.01 4.09
N VAL A 110 -21.03 -4.19 4.48
CA VAL A 110 -22.27 -4.69 5.08
C VAL A 110 -23.00 -5.66 4.13
N PRO A 111 -23.37 -5.28 2.88
CA PRO A 111 -24.00 -6.23 1.96
C PRO A 111 -23.09 -7.42 1.63
N THR A 112 -21.78 -7.24 1.51
CA THR A 112 -20.84 -8.36 1.29
C THR A 112 -20.90 -9.38 2.41
N THR A 113 -20.86 -8.91 3.68
CA THR A 113 -20.93 -9.77 4.87
C THR A 113 -22.27 -10.50 4.95
N VAL A 114 -23.39 -9.80 4.71
CA VAL A 114 -24.72 -10.42 4.71
C VAL A 114 -24.85 -11.51 3.67
N LEU A 115 -24.37 -11.26 2.43
CA LEU A 115 -24.42 -12.23 1.35
C LEU A 115 -23.51 -13.44 1.62
N ALA A 116 -22.27 -13.21 2.11
CA ALA A 116 -21.36 -14.29 2.48
C ALA A 116 -22.00 -15.22 3.53
N ARG A 117 -22.58 -14.64 4.59
CA ARG A 117 -23.27 -15.39 5.63
C ARG A 117 -24.49 -16.17 5.10
N TRP A 118 -25.31 -15.52 4.28
CA TRP A 118 -26.49 -16.16 3.68
C TRP A 118 -26.11 -17.35 2.78
N LEU A 119 -24.97 -17.27 2.09
CA LEU A 119 -24.45 -18.33 1.23
C LEU A 119 -23.61 -19.37 1.99
N GLY A 120 -23.46 -19.24 3.32
CA GLY A 120 -22.60 -20.12 4.13
C GLY A 120 -21.11 -20.01 3.78
N ARG A 121 -20.65 -18.86 3.24
CA ARG A 121 -19.25 -18.69 2.88
C ARG A 121 -18.45 -18.08 4.04
N PRO A 122 -17.32 -18.70 4.43
CA PRO A 122 -16.44 -18.12 5.43
C PRO A 122 -15.91 -16.74 4.97
N LEU A 123 -15.79 -15.84 5.96
CA LEU A 123 -15.43 -14.44 5.73
C LEU A 123 -14.08 -14.13 6.38
N VAL A 124 -13.11 -13.75 5.54
CA VAL A 124 -11.81 -13.20 5.94
C VAL A 124 -11.86 -11.68 5.77
N LEU A 125 -11.27 -10.95 6.71
CA LEU A 125 -11.15 -9.49 6.65
C LEU A 125 -9.70 -9.07 6.84
N THR A 126 -9.13 -8.32 5.91
CA THR A 126 -7.81 -7.69 6.09
C THR A 126 -7.95 -6.22 6.44
N LEU A 127 -7.26 -5.81 7.51
CA LEU A 127 -7.14 -4.43 7.97
C LEU A 127 -5.90 -3.80 7.32
N HIS A 128 -6.08 -2.73 6.53
CA HIS A 128 -5.02 -2.08 5.75
C HIS A 128 -4.66 -0.69 6.23
N THR A 129 -5.62 0.07 6.78
CA THR A 129 -5.48 1.52 6.95
C THR A 129 -5.66 1.93 8.41
N SER A 130 -4.61 2.48 9.00
CA SER A 130 -4.68 3.10 10.34
C SER A 130 -5.65 4.29 10.32
N GLY A 131 -6.47 4.40 11.37
CA GLY A 131 -7.50 5.43 11.48
C GLY A 131 -8.78 5.18 10.68
N GLN A 132 -8.81 4.19 9.79
CA GLN A 132 -10.02 3.80 9.04
C GLN A 132 -10.48 2.38 9.40
N ASP A 133 -9.56 1.41 9.40
CA ASP A 133 -9.87 0.00 9.69
C ASP A 133 -9.76 -0.32 11.20
N GLU A 134 -10.03 0.67 12.02
CA GLU A 134 -10.01 0.56 13.47
C GLU A 134 -11.43 0.50 14.05
N PRO A 135 -11.68 -0.27 15.12
CA PRO A 135 -13.00 -0.41 15.73
C PRO A 135 -13.68 0.91 16.05
N ALA A 136 -12.91 1.90 16.56
CA ALA A 136 -13.44 3.23 16.88
C ALA A 136 -13.89 4.00 15.63
N ALA A 137 -13.16 3.88 14.52
CA ALA A 137 -13.54 4.50 13.26
C ALA A 137 -14.76 3.82 12.64
N VAL A 138 -14.81 2.48 12.68
CA VAL A 138 -15.92 1.72 12.10
C VAL A 138 -17.22 1.92 12.87
N ARG A 139 -17.18 2.13 14.20
CA ARG A 139 -18.36 2.50 15.00
C ARG A 139 -19.04 3.77 14.50
N ARG A 140 -18.27 4.76 13.99
CA ARG A 140 -18.81 6.00 13.41
C ARG A 140 -19.55 5.78 12.08
N LEU A 141 -19.26 4.68 11.37
CA LEU A 141 -20.00 4.29 10.16
C LEU A 141 -21.40 3.73 10.48
N GLY A 142 -21.68 3.40 11.74
CA GLY A 142 -22.97 2.91 12.24
C GLY A 142 -22.94 1.47 12.72
N ARG A 143 -24.02 1.10 13.46
CA ARG A 143 -24.13 -0.22 14.12
C ARG A 143 -24.02 -1.40 13.15
N ALA A 144 -24.63 -1.28 11.95
CA ALA A 144 -24.59 -2.36 10.95
C ALA A 144 -23.18 -2.59 10.42
N ALA A 145 -22.44 -1.50 10.10
CA ALA A 145 -21.05 -1.59 9.66
C ALA A 145 -20.14 -2.19 10.74
N TYR A 146 -20.34 -1.78 12.00
CA TYR A 146 -19.57 -2.32 13.12
C TYR A 146 -19.84 -3.82 13.35
N ARG A 147 -21.14 -4.24 13.32
CA ARG A 147 -21.49 -5.66 13.41
C ARG A 147 -20.88 -6.48 12.28
N ALA A 148 -20.97 -6.00 11.05
CA ALA A 148 -20.35 -6.66 9.89
C ALA A 148 -18.84 -6.79 10.07
N PHE A 149 -18.17 -5.71 10.50
CA PHE A 149 -16.75 -5.67 10.78
C PHE A 149 -16.31 -6.70 11.83
N MET A 150 -17.06 -6.81 12.93
CA MET A 150 -16.77 -7.72 14.03
C MET A 150 -17.14 -9.18 13.74
N SER A 151 -17.93 -9.44 12.68
CA SER A 151 -18.45 -10.78 12.37
C SER A 151 -17.51 -11.63 11.51
N ALA A 152 -16.42 -11.10 10.98
CA ALA A 152 -15.46 -11.89 10.17
C ALA A 152 -15.00 -13.15 10.91
N ASP A 153 -14.84 -14.27 10.22
CA ASP A 153 -14.41 -15.55 10.82
C ASP A 153 -12.94 -15.52 11.19
N LEU A 154 -12.14 -14.83 10.35
CA LEU A 154 -10.72 -14.60 10.57
C LEU A 154 -10.38 -13.16 10.18
N VAL A 155 -9.55 -12.51 10.98
CA VAL A 155 -9.05 -11.18 10.67
C VAL A 155 -7.54 -11.23 10.40
N LEU A 156 -7.13 -10.64 9.30
CA LEU A 156 -5.73 -10.40 8.97
C LEU A 156 -5.40 -8.93 9.23
N SER A 157 -4.25 -8.67 9.80
CA SER A 157 -3.79 -7.31 10.07
C SER A 157 -2.41 -7.09 9.45
N VAL A 158 -2.24 -6.00 8.71
CA VAL A 158 -0.96 -5.69 8.08
C VAL A 158 0.08 -5.18 9.08
N SER A 159 -0.34 -4.73 10.28
CA SER A 159 0.58 -4.19 11.29
C SER A 159 0.24 -4.64 12.71
N PRO A 160 1.26 -4.66 13.61
CA PRO A 160 1.05 -4.91 15.03
C PRO A 160 0.03 -3.95 15.67
N SER A 161 0.11 -2.65 15.35
CA SER A 161 -0.79 -1.64 15.93
C SER A 161 -2.27 -1.87 15.57
N LEU A 162 -2.58 -2.18 14.30
CA LEU A 162 -3.96 -2.50 13.89
C LEU A 162 -4.46 -3.81 14.53
N ARG A 163 -3.56 -4.82 14.62
CA ARG A 163 -3.88 -6.09 15.28
C ARG A 163 -4.29 -5.88 16.72
N GLU A 164 -3.51 -5.12 17.48
CA GLU A 164 -3.78 -4.89 18.90
C GLU A 164 -5.10 -4.14 19.11
N ARG A 165 -5.31 -3.03 18.39
CA ARG A 165 -6.56 -2.25 18.46
C ARG A 165 -7.81 -3.10 18.13
N TYR A 166 -7.69 -4.03 17.18
CA TYR A 166 -8.79 -4.94 16.88
C TYR A 166 -9.01 -5.94 18.00
N ARG A 167 -7.93 -6.53 18.55
CA ARG A 167 -8.01 -7.51 19.65
C ARG A 167 -8.60 -6.91 20.93
N GLU A 168 -8.18 -5.70 21.29
CA GLU A 168 -8.73 -4.96 22.42
C GLU A 168 -10.28 -4.81 22.33
N ALA A 169 -10.80 -4.55 21.13
CA ALA A 169 -12.23 -4.36 20.91
C ALA A 169 -13.02 -5.66 20.74
N SER A 170 -12.39 -6.73 20.23
CA SER A 170 -13.05 -8.00 19.91
C SER A 170 -12.93 -9.05 21.00
N GLY A 171 -11.99 -8.86 21.93
CA GLY A 171 -11.67 -9.82 22.97
C GLY A 171 -10.77 -10.97 22.52
N PRO A 172 -10.26 -11.78 23.48
CA PRO A 172 -9.21 -12.78 23.22
C PRO A 172 -9.67 -13.97 22.36
N ALA A 173 -10.97 -14.25 22.31
CA ALA A 173 -11.51 -15.36 21.53
C ALA A 173 -11.43 -15.13 20.01
N LYS A 174 -11.26 -13.88 19.56
CA LYS A 174 -11.19 -13.54 18.13
C LYS A 174 -9.81 -13.78 17.58
N GLN A 175 -9.71 -14.61 16.56
CA GLN A 175 -8.44 -14.86 15.91
C GLN A 175 -8.06 -13.70 14.97
N VAL A 176 -6.92 -13.09 15.24
CA VAL A 176 -6.32 -12.01 14.44
C VAL A 176 -4.88 -12.39 14.10
N MET A 177 -4.61 -12.65 12.83
CA MET A 177 -3.29 -13.01 12.31
C MET A 177 -2.54 -11.77 11.85
N LEU A 178 -1.26 -11.66 12.16
CA LEU A 178 -0.37 -10.65 11.60
C LEU A 178 0.09 -11.09 10.21
N THR A 179 -0.32 -10.34 9.21
CA THR A 179 -0.04 -10.63 7.80
C THR A 179 0.43 -9.34 7.13
N PRO A 180 1.72 -8.98 7.30
CA PRO A 180 2.28 -7.77 6.70
C PRO A 180 2.10 -7.73 5.18
N ASN A 181 2.07 -6.54 4.62
CA ASN A 181 2.13 -6.37 3.17
C ASN A 181 3.41 -6.98 2.62
N GLY A 182 3.32 -7.62 1.46
CA GLY A 182 4.46 -8.19 0.75
C GLY A 182 4.86 -7.36 -0.47
N ILE A 183 6.10 -7.49 -0.88
CA ILE A 183 6.67 -6.81 -2.05
C ILE A 183 7.20 -7.83 -3.05
N ASP A 184 6.96 -7.60 -4.32
CA ASP A 184 7.62 -8.31 -5.41
C ASP A 184 9.10 -7.88 -5.48
N THR A 185 9.97 -8.67 -4.83
CA THR A 185 11.40 -8.39 -4.72
C THR A 185 12.19 -8.64 -6.02
N GLN A 186 11.56 -9.19 -7.05
CA GLN A 186 12.12 -9.31 -8.40
C GLN A 186 11.91 -8.00 -9.17
N ARG A 187 10.73 -7.42 -9.05
CA ARG A 187 10.40 -6.12 -9.63
C ARG A 187 11.13 -4.98 -8.88
N PHE A 188 11.02 -4.94 -7.57
CA PHE A 188 11.69 -3.97 -6.71
C PHE A 188 13.03 -4.55 -6.26
N ARG A 189 14.08 -4.22 -7.01
CA ARG A 189 15.45 -4.68 -6.78
C ARG A 189 16.45 -3.54 -7.01
N PRO A 190 17.63 -3.60 -6.43
CA PRO A 190 18.70 -2.65 -6.75
C PRO A 190 19.02 -2.64 -8.25
N ALA A 191 19.37 -1.49 -8.76
CA ALA A 191 19.93 -1.36 -10.10
C ALA A 191 21.47 -1.52 -10.04
N ALA A 192 22.05 -2.20 -11.02
CA ALA A 192 23.50 -2.11 -11.26
C ALA A 192 23.87 -0.68 -11.68
N ASP A 193 25.12 -0.26 -11.47
CA ASP A 193 25.55 1.13 -11.72
C ASP A 193 25.23 1.61 -13.14
N ALA A 194 25.52 0.78 -14.14
CA ALA A 194 25.21 1.11 -15.54
C ALA A 194 23.70 1.25 -15.79
N GLU A 195 22.88 0.36 -15.21
CA GLU A 195 21.42 0.41 -15.29
C GLU A 195 20.89 1.66 -14.60
N ARG A 196 21.42 1.99 -13.43
CA ARG A 196 21.06 3.19 -12.68
C ARG A 196 21.30 4.48 -13.48
N LEU A 197 22.44 4.59 -14.17
CA LEU A 197 22.73 5.73 -15.04
C LEU A 197 21.73 5.84 -16.19
N VAL A 198 21.37 4.72 -16.83
CA VAL A 198 20.35 4.69 -17.89
C VAL A 198 19.00 5.16 -17.35
N LEU A 199 18.59 4.68 -16.15
CA LEU A 199 17.35 5.10 -15.51
C LEU A 199 17.37 6.61 -15.21
N ARG A 200 18.47 7.15 -14.64
CA ARG A 200 18.59 8.58 -14.33
C ARG A 200 18.43 9.44 -15.57
N ARG A 201 19.12 9.09 -16.67
CA ARG A 201 19.01 9.81 -17.95
C ARG A 201 17.60 9.75 -18.52
N SER A 202 16.94 8.59 -18.47
CA SER A 202 15.56 8.44 -18.94
C SER A 202 14.54 9.24 -18.12
N LEU A 203 14.85 9.54 -16.84
CA LEU A 203 14.06 10.38 -15.96
C LEU A 203 14.44 11.87 -16.02
N GLY A 204 15.43 12.23 -16.85
CA GLY A 204 15.94 13.59 -16.95
C GLY A 204 16.74 14.03 -15.72
N TRP A 205 17.35 13.09 -14.98
CA TRP A 205 18.13 13.39 -13.80
C TRP A 205 19.64 13.42 -14.14
N PRO A 206 20.38 14.39 -13.59
CA PRO A 206 21.84 14.41 -13.76
C PRO A 206 22.49 13.16 -13.14
N ASP A 207 23.56 12.67 -13.78
CA ASP A 207 24.23 11.43 -13.38
C ASP A 207 24.80 11.50 -11.94
N THR A 208 25.26 12.68 -11.50
CA THR A 208 25.98 12.86 -10.23
C THR A 208 25.22 13.62 -9.14
N GLN A 209 24.14 14.35 -9.47
CA GLN A 209 23.34 15.10 -8.48
C GLN A 209 22.60 14.14 -7.55
N PRO A 210 22.75 14.23 -6.23
CA PRO A 210 21.98 13.40 -5.31
C PRO A 210 20.46 13.62 -5.47
N VAL A 211 19.67 12.54 -5.29
CA VAL A 211 18.22 12.57 -5.42
C VAL A 211 17.57 12.07 -4.15
N VAL A 212 16.78 12.93 -3.53
CA VAL A 212 15.85 12.62 -2.43
C VAL A 212 14.49 12.32 -3.02
N LEU A 213 13.95 11.14 -2.74
CA LEU A 213 12.70 10.63 -3.31
C LEU A 213 11.59 10.56 -2.26
N PHE A 214 10.42 11.02 -2.64
CA PHE A 214 9.14 10.75 -1.98
C PHE A 214 8.19 10.06 -2.95
N VAL A 215 7.51 9.02 -2.50
CA VAL A 215 6.46 8.33 -3.27
C VAL A 215 5.20 8.24 -2.43
N GLY A 216 4.10 8.80 -2.94
CA GLY A 216 2.81 8.76 -2.26
C GLY A 216 1.83 9.84 -2.71
N PHE A 217 0.61 9.76 -2.19
CA PHE A 217 -0.39 10.80 -2.40
C PHE A 217 -0.04 12.09 -1.66
N PHE A 218 -0.38 13.23 -2.25
CA PHE A 218 -0.25 14.53 -1.59
C PHE A 218 -1.38 14.71 -0.59
N SER A 219 -1.22 14.15 0.60
CA SER A 219 -2.19 14.22 1.69
C SER A 219 -1.57 14.77 2.96
N ARG A 220 -2.42 15.26 3.89
CA ARG A 220 -1.98 15.76 5.20
C ARG A 220 -1.31 14.67 6.03
N ASP A 221 -1.71 13.41 5.85
CA ASP A 221 -1.09 12.28 6.56
C ASP A 221 0.30 11.95 6.03
N LYS A 222 0.55 12.15 4.72
CA LYS A 222 1.85 11.84 4.09
C LYS A 222 2.89 12.95 4.22
N ARG A 223 2.47 14.17 4.55
CA ARG A 223 3.34 15.31 4.87
C ARG A 223 4.44 15.64 3.84
N PRO A 224 4.13 15.72 2.53
CA PRO A 224 5.12 16.12 1.53
C PRO A 224 5.67 17.53 1.77
N ASP A 225 4.87 18.42 2.39
CA ASP A 225 5.25 19.76 2.82
C ASP A 225 6.35 19.76 3.88
N LEU A 226 6.29 18.84 4.85
CA LEU A 226 7.30 18.67 5.89
C LEU A 226 8.64 18.28 5.27
N LEU A 227 8.62 17.34 4.32
CA LEU A 227 9.83 16.95 3.59
C LEU A 227 10.45 18.13 2.82
N PHE A 228 9.62 18.94 2.15
CA PHE A 228 10.11 20.12 1.44
C PHE A 228 10.83 21.09 2.40
N ARG A 229 10.24 21.39 3.55
CA ARG A 229 10.86 22.27 4.55
C ARG A 229 12.16 21.67 5.10
N ALA A 230 12.19 20.38 5.42
CA ALA A 230 13.38 19.67 5.86
C ALA A 230 14.51 19.72 4.81
N TRP A 231 14.18 19.43 3.54
CA TRP A 231 15.11 19.50 2.43
C TRP A 231 15.69 20.90 2.22
N ARG A 232 14.89 21.95 2.41
CA ARG A 232 15.37 23.34 2.36
C ARG A 232 16.40 23.68 3.44
N ARG A 233 16.36 23.00 4.59
CA ARG A 233 17.31 23.18 5.72
C ARG A 233 18.65 22.49 5.50
N LEU A 234 18.80 21.72 4.42
CA LEU A 234 20.10 21.13 4.13
C LEU A 234 21.18 22.19 4.02
N PRO A 235 22.37 21.95 4.59
CA PRO A 235 23.47 22.91 4.50
C PRO A 235 23.85 23.17 3.05
N PRO A 236 24.35 24.38 2.74
CA PRO A 236 24.90 24.67 1.43
C PRO A 236 26.00 23.68 1.09
N GLY A 237 25.98 23.13 -0.11
CA GLY A 237 26.97 22.20 -0.61
C GLY A 237 27.31 22.53 -2.07
N PRO A 238 28.31 21.85 -2.68
CA PRO A 238 28.71 22.09 -4.06
C PRO A 238 27.58 21.83 -5.06
N VAL A 239 26.67 20.89 -4.72
CA VAL A 239 25.48 20.58 -5.52
C VAL A 239 24.30 20.34 -4.57
N ARG A 240 23.23 21.10 -4.76
CA ARG A 240 22.00 20.87 -3.99
C ARG A 240 21.37 19.55 -4.44
N PRO A 241 20.93 18.66 -3.53
CA PRO A 241 20.19 17.45 -3.90
C PRO A 241 18.89 17.79 -4.63
N LYS A 242 18.53 17.02 -5.66
CA LYS A 242 17.20 17.10 -6.28
C LYS A 242 16.17 16.48 -5.35
N LEU A 243 15.01 17.12 -5.21
CA LEU A 243 13.85 16.61 -4.49
C LEU A 243 12.80 16.16 -5.49
N VAL A 244 12.49 14.87 -5.50
CA VAL A 244 11.54 14.28 -6.44
C VAL A 244 10.33 13.73 -5.70
N TYR A 245 9.17 14.20 -6.09
CA TYR A 245 7.87 13.70 -5.66
C TYR A 245 7.25 12.87 -6.77
N VAL A 246 6.82 11.65 -6.45
CA VAL A 246 6.07 10.78 -7.37
C VAL A 246 4.73 10.46 -6.76
N GLY A 247 3.66 10.80 -7.46
CA GLY A 247 2.31 10.47 -7.02
C GLY A 247 1.25 11.49 -7.37
N ALA A 248 -0.01 11.16 -7.05
CA ALA A 248 -1.14 11.98 -7.42
C ALA A 248 -1.20 13.27 -6.58
N THR A 249 -1.34 14.39 -7.29
CA THR A 249 -1.50 15.74 -6.73
C THR A 249 -2.90 16.31 -6.94
N GLY A 250 -3.74 15.67 -7.78
CA GLY A 250 -5.07 16.16 -8.19
C GLY A 250 -6.23 15.30 -7.67
N ALA A 251 -7.47 15.80 -7.83
CA ALA A 251 -8.74 15.39 -7.21
C ALA A 251 -9.24 13.95 -7.43
N GLY A 252 -8.49 13.08 -8.07
CA GLY A 252 -8.91 11.69 -8.35
C GLY A 252 -9.19 10.86 -7.10
N TYR A 253 -8.57 11.19 -5.95
CA TYR A 253 -8.67 10.46 -4.70
C TYR A 253 -9.08 11.38 -3.56
N TYR A 254 -9.98 10.93 -2.69
CA TYR A 254 -10.55 11.76 -1.62
C TYR A 254 -9.53 12.16 -0.53
N GLU A 255 -8.40 11.45 -0.42
CA GLU A 255 -7.34 11.71 0.56
C GLU A 255 -6.38 12.83 0.14
N ILE A 256 -6.43 13.27 -1.12
CA ILE A 256 -5.51 14.26 -1.67
C ILE A 256 -5.95 15.67 -1.23
N ASP A 257 -4.99 16.43 -0.69
CA ASP A 257 -5.08 17.88 -0.50
C ASP A 257 -4.37 18.57 -1.68
N GLU A 258 -5.15 18.96 -2.69
CA GLU A 258 -4.65 19.59 -3.92
C GLU A 258 -3.82 20.86 -3.68
N SER A 259 -4.06 21.54 -2.54
CA SER A 259 -3.33 22.75 -2.18
C SER A 259 -1.86 22.49 -1.83
N LEU A 260 -1.51 21.25 -1.40
CA LEU A 260 -0.15 20.91 -0.95
C LEU A 260 0.89 21.05 -2.08
N ALA A 261 0.62 20.48 -3.23
CA ALA A 261 1.54 20.58 -4.36
C ALA A 261 1.70 22.02 -4.85
N GLY A 262 0.60 22.78 -4.90
CA GLY A 262 0.62 24.19 -5.27
C GLY A 262 1.44 25.04 -4.30
N ARG A 263 1.27 24.83 -2.99
CA ARG A 263 2.07 25.53 -1.96
C ARG A 263 3.56 25.20 -2.08
N ILE A 264 3.93 23.93 -2.22
CA ILE A 264 5.34 23.52 -2.37
C ILE A 264 5.94 24.16 -3.62
N ARG A 265 5.24 24.19 -4.76
CA ARG A 265 5.71 24.85 -5.99
C ARG A 265 5.92 26.36 -5.79
N ALA A 266 4.97 27.02 -5.15
CA ALA A 266 5.06 28.47 -4.88
C ALA A 266 6.24 28.80 -3.94
N GLU A 267 6.43 28.04 -2.87
CA GLU A 267 7.54 28.19 -1.95
C GLU A 267 8.89 27.88 -2.62
N ALA A 268 8.96 26.84 -3.48
CA ALA A 268 10.16 26.49 -4.24
C ALA A 268 10.55 27.62 -5.23
N ALA A 269 9.57 28.23 -5.89
CA ALA A 269 9.79 29.36 -6.76
C ALA A 269 10.29 30.60 -5.96
N ALA A 270 9.65 30.89 -4.83
CA ALA A 270 10.02 32.02 -3.98
C ALA A 270 11.43 31.93 -3.39
N CYS A 271 11.95 30.72 -3.11
CA CYS A 271 13.33 30.51 -2.64
C CYS A 271 14.36 30.29 -3.77
N GLY A 272 13.96 30.41 -5.05
CA GLY A 272 14.84 30.19 -6.20
C GLY A 272 15.30 28.75 -6.37
N CYS A 273 14.64 27.79 -5.71
CA CYS A 273 15.03 26.37 -5.76
C CYS A 273 14.07 25.49 -6.62
N GLY A 274 13.21 26.13 -7.42
CA GLY A 274 12.20 25.43 -8.24
C GLY A 274 12.79 24.45 -9.26
N GLY A 275 13.99 24.68 -9.77
CA GLY A 275 14.69 23.80 -10.69
C GLY A 275 15.17 22.48 -10.06
N ASP A 276 15.28 22.43 -8.71
CA ASP A 276 15.70 21.24 -7.98
C ASP A 276 14.50 20.42 -7.46
N VAL A 277 13.26 20.91 -7.59
CA VAL A 277 12.04 20.23 -7.12
C VAL A 277 11.24 19.71 -8.30
N VAL A 278 11.07 18.39 -8.38
CA VAL A 278 10.38 17.72 -9.49
C VAL A 278 9.11 17.05 -8.97
N PHE A 279 8.00 17.22 -9.70
CA PHE A 279 6.74 16.53 -9.47
C PHE A 279 6.49 15.59 -10.65
N ALA A 280 6.57 14.30 -10.41
CA ALA A 280 6.25 13.27 -11.39
C ALA A 280 4.83 12.77 -11.18
N GLU A 281 4.12 12.58 -12.29
CA GLU A 281 2.76 12.03 -12.27
C GLU A 281 2.74 10.58 -11.75
N PRO A 282 1.57 10.10 -11.28
CA PRO A 282 1.41 8.70 -10.89
C PRO A 282 1.82 7.77 -12.03
N THR A 283 2.54 6.72 -11.70
CA THR A 283 3.04 5.76 -12.68
C THR A 283 2.93 4.33 -12.19
N ASN A 284 2.76 3.39 -13.10
CA ASN A 284 2.84 1.96 -12.83
C ASN A 284 4.30 1.44 -12.83
N GLU A 285 5.27 2.28 -13.21
CA GLU A 285 6.71 1.96 -13.27
C GLU A 285 7.47 2.69 -12.14
N VAL A 286 6.88 2.72 -10.94
CA VAL A 286 7.45 3.47 -9.80
C VAL A 286 8.80 2.92 -9.36
N GLU A 287 9.10 1.64 -9.61
CA GLU A 287 10.39 1.00 -9.33
C GLU A 287 11.56 1.70 -10.03
N ARG A 288 11.34 2.35 -11.17
CA ARG A 288 12.39 3.12 -11.88
C ARG A 288 12.89 4.28 -11.04
N TYR A 289 11.99 4.94 -10.31
CA TYR A 289 12.32 6.07 -9.43
C TYR A 289 13.10 5.60 -8.20
N PHE A 290 12.65 4.55 -7.53
CA PHE A 290 13.37 3.96 -6.39
C PHE A 290 14.78 3.52 -6.78
N ARG A 291 14.93 2.88 -7.92
CA ARG A 291 16.20 2.35 -8.42
C ARG A 291 17.18 3.43 -8.90
N ALA A 292 16.68 4.63 -9.21
CA ALA A 292 17.47 5.77 -9.66
C ALA A 292 17.84 6.76 -8.54
N ALA A 293 17.12 6.75 -7.42
CA ALA A 293 17.30 7.68 -6.30
C ALA A 293 18.49 7.35 -5.39
N ASP A 294 18.82 8.24 -4.45
CA ASP A 294 19.89 8.07 -3.47
C ASP A 294 19.36 7.87 -2.05
N VAL A 295 18.26 8.54 -1.68
CA VAL A 295 17.62 8.44 -0.37
C VAL A 295 16.10 8.49 -0.55
N PHE A 296 15.37 7.65 0.17
CA PHE A 296 13.91 7.70 0.25
C PHE A 296 13.47 8.31 1.58
N VAL A 297 12.42 9.14 1.56
CA VAL A 297 11.87 9.73 2.79
C VAL A 297 10.36 9.54 2.86
N LEU A 298 9.90 8.99 3.97
CA LEU A 298 8.49 8.83 4.34
C LEU A 298 8.17 9.65 5.60
N PRO A 299 7.81 10.95 5.48
CA PRO A 299 7.61 11.86 6.61
C PRO A 299 6.20 11.76 7.21
N SER A 300 5.52 10.66 6.99
CA SER A 300 4.10 10.46 7.28
C SER A 300 3.76 10.65 8.75
N ALA A 301 2.64 11.30 9.05
CA ALA A 301 2.08 11.39 10.39
C ALA A 301 1.26 10.13 10.77
N ARG A 302 0.85 9.33 9.79
CA ARG A 302 0.06 8.12 9.99
C ARG A 302 0.31 7.08 8.91
N GLU A 303 0.61 5.86 9.33
CA GLU A 303 0.76 4.68 8.48
C GLU A 303 0.21 3.44 9.21
N ALA A 304 -0.05 2.39 8.42
CA ALA A 304 -0.25 1.05 8.98
C ALA A 304 0.94 0.15 8.60
N HIS A 305 1.15 -0.05 7.30
CA HIS A 305 2.28 -0.83 6.77
C HIS A 305 2.60 -0.31 5.37
N PRO A 306 3.44 0.75 5.26
CA PRO A 306 3.60 1.55 4.04
C PRO A 306 4.33 0.79 2.94
N LEU A 307 3.66 0.56 1.81
CA LEU A 307 4.24 -0.12 0.64
C LEU A 307 5.45 0.64 0.09
N ALA A 308 5.37 1.97 -0.02
CA ALA A 308 6.46 2.78 -0.58
C ALA A 308 7.77 2.64 0.22
N LEU A 309 7.69 2.45 1.55
CA LEU A 309 8.86 2.18 2.37
C LEU A 309 9.45 0.80 2.05
N LEU A 310 8.62 -0.22 1.96
CA LEU A 310 9.06 -1.57 1.61
C LEU A 310 9.63 -1.64 0.19
N GLU A 311 9.04 -0.92 -0.75
CA GLU A 311 9.51 -0.80 -2.14
C GLU A 311 10.89 -0.13 -2.21
N ALA A 312 11.09 0.95 -1.44
CA ALA A 312 12.38 1.63 -1.33
C ALA A 312 13.44 0.70 -0.72
N MET A 313 13.14 0.07 0.42
CA MET A 313 14.02 -0.89 1.09
C MET A 313 14.33 -2.09 0.18
N ALA A 314 13.34 -2.61 -0.55
CA ALA A 314 13.54 -3.69 -1.52
C ALA A 314 14.51 -3.30 -2.65
N CYS A 315 14.49 -2.03 -3.07
CA CYS A 315 15.45 -1.49 -4.04
C CYS A 315 16.84 -1.21 -3.45
N GLY A 316 17.07 -1.51 -2.17
CA GLY A 316 18.32 -1.22 -1.47
C GLY A 316 18.55 0.27 -1.23
N LEU A 317 17.48 1.06 -1.17
CA LEU A 317 17.55 2.50 -1.01
C LEU A 317 17.55 2.84 0.49
N PRO A 318 18.58 3.55 1.02
CA PRO A 318 18.56 4.02 2.40
C PRO A 318 17.34 4.87 2.63
N SER A 319 16.60 4.58 3.70
CA SER A 319 15.26 5.13 3.94
C SER A 319 15.18 5.87 5.27
N ILE A 320 14.54 7.03 5.27
CA ILE A 320 14.18 7.79 6.45
C ILE A 320 12.66 7.73 6.59
N ALA A 321 12.16 7.31 7.74
CA ALA A 321 10.73 7.30 8.02
C ALA A 321 10.44 7.93 9.40
N THR A 322 9.23 8.48 9.57
CA THR A 322 8.77 8.87 10.90
C THR A 322 8.53 7.63 11.76
N ARG A 323 8.88 7.71 13.05
CA ARG A 323 8.66 6.64 14.03
C ARG A 323 7.18 6.57 14.40
N LEU A 324 6.49 5.57 13.87
CA LEU A 324 5.08 5.30 14.14
C LEU A 324 4.96 3.95 14.85
N PRO A 325 4.50 3.92 16.13
CA PRO A 325 4.46 2.70 16.93
C PRO A 325 3.64 1.57 16.31
N GLY A 326 4.28 0.40 16.16
CA GLY A 326 3.68 -0.79 15.56
C GLY A 326 3.37 -0.64 14.06
N ALA A 327 3.99 0.33 13.38
CA ALA A 327 3.90 0.56 11.94
C ALA A 327 5.31 0.64 11.33
N THR A 328 5.91 1.83 11.23
CA THR A 328 7.25 2.00 10.65
C THR A 328 8.37 1.45 11.52
N ASP A 329 8.24 1.51 12.85
CA ASP A 329 9.20 0.92 13.80
C ASP A 329 9.07 -0.61 13.91
N ALA A 330 8.03 -1.20 13.35
CA ALA A 330 7.94 -2.64 13.16
C ALA A 330 8.66 -3.12 11.87
N ILE A 331 9.01 -2.18 10.98
CA ILE A 331 9.69 -2.45 9.71
C ILE A 331 11.18 -2.14 9.83
N ILE A 332 11.52 -0.92 10.29
CA ILE A 332 12.88 -0.39 10.38
C ILE A 332 13.47 -0.64 11.76
N GLU A 333 14.68 -1.16 11.79
CA GLU A 333 15.60 -1.12 12.92
C GLU A 333 16.50 0.12 12.79
N ASP A 334 16.22 1.13 13.65
CA ASP A 334 16.82 2.47 13.55
C ASP A 334 18.36 2.44 13.59
N GLY A 335 19.00 3.04 12.61
CA GLY A 335 20.45 3.08 12.44
C GLY A 335 21.05 1.85 11.78
N ILE A 336 20.27 0.79 11.54
CA ILE A 336 20.75 -0.46 10.92
C ILE A 336 20.27 -0.57 9.47
N ASP A 337 18.96 -0.65 9.24
CA ASP A 337 18.35 -0.84 7.92
C ASP A 337 17.50 0.37 7.48
N GLY A 338 17.55 1.47 8.24
CA GLY A 338 16.89 2.74 7.97
C GLY A 338 17.08 3.71 9.11
N ARG A 339 16.47 4.90 8.99
CA ARG A 339 16.46 5.92 10.04
C ARG A 339 15.03 6.23 10.45
N LEU A 340 14.78 6.24 11.76
CA LEU A 340 13.51 6.64 12.34
C LEU A 340 13.64 8.00 13.01
N VAL A 341 12.79 8.96 12.61
CA VAL A 341 12.75 10.32 13.14
C VAL A 341 11.41 10.59 13.84
N PRO A 342 11.32 11.54 14.78
CA PRO A 342 10.05 11.91 15.38
C PRO A 342 9.03 12.43 14.34
N VAL A 343 7.74 12.25 14.63
CA VAL A 343 6.65 12.80 13.82
C VAL A 343 6.71 14.33 13.87
N ASP A 344 6.46 14.97 12.72
CA ASP A 344 6.45 16.45 12.59
C ASP A 344 7.77 17.16 12.91
N ASP A 345 8.89 16.44 12.97
CA ASP A 345 10.21 16.99 13.24
C ASP A 345 11.02 17.24 11.96
N GLU A 346 10.91 18.45 11.45
CA GLU A 346 11.62 18.95 10.27
C GLU A 346 13.14 18.92 10.44
N ALA A 347 13.64 19.25 11.64
CA ALA A 347 15.07 19.28 11.92
C ALA A 347 15.68 17.87 11.95
N ALA A 348 14.98 16.92 12.54
CA ALA A 348 15.40 15.53 12.57
C ALA A 348 15.47 14.91 11.16
N ILE A 349 14.48 15.20 10.29
CA ILE A 349 14.51 14.77 8.88
C ILE A 349 15.72 15.39 8.17
N ALA A 350 15.95 16.70 8.32
CA ALA A 350 17.07 17.40 7.70
C ALA A 350 18.43 16.83 8.17
N GLY A 351 18.57 16.58 9.48
CA GLY A 351 19.76 15.97 10.06
C GLY A 351 20.04 14.58 9.50
N ALA A 352 19.00 13.71 9.44
CA ALA A 352 19.12 12.36 8.89
C ALA A 352 19.49 12.40 7.39
N LEU A 353 18.87 13.29 6.60
CA LEU A 353 19.23 13.52 5.20
C LEU A 353 20.69 13.97 5.04
N SER A 354 21.15 14.93 5.88
CA SER A 354 22.53 15.43 5.82
C SER A 354 23.55 14.30 6.04
N VAL A 355 23.28 13.41 7.01
CA VAL A 355 24.17 12.27 7.33
C VAL A 355 24.21 11.29 6.15
N LEU A 356 23.06 10.88 5.59
CA LEU A 356 23.01 9.89 4.50
C LEU A 356 23.57 10.42 3.19
N LEU A 357 23.43 11.73 2.95
CA LEU A 357 23.99 12.38 1.73
C LEU A 357 25.49 12.63 1.83
N ALA A 358 26.04 12.82 3.04
CA ALA A 358 27.46 13.06 3.28
C ALA A 358 28.30 11.78 3.19
N ASP A 359 27.80 10.65 3.70
CA ASP A 359 28.50 9.35 3.68
C ASP A 359 27.75 8.33 2.82
N ARG A 360 28.09 8.30 1.53
CA ARG A 360 27.52 7.36 0.56
C ARG A 360 27.84 5.89 0.89
N GLY A 361 28.98 5.64 1.54
CA GLY A 361 29.37 4.27 1.91
C GLY A 361 28.47 3.72 3.02
N ALA A 362 28.29 4.48 4.09
CA ALA A 362 27.38 4.11 5.17
C ALA A 362 25.91 4.03 4.69
N ALA A 363 25.47 4.96 3.82
CA ALA A 363 24.14 4.94 3.23
C ALA A 363 23.91 3.70 2.37
N SER A 364 24.88 3.32 1.53
CA SER A 364 24.81 2.08 0.72
C SER A 364 24.77 0.83 1.60
N ALA A 365 25.61 0.75 2.65
CA ALA A 365 25.57 -0.37 3.58
C ALA A 365 24.24 -0.49 4.33
N MET A 366 23.60 0.63 4.69
CA MET A 366 22.24 0.65 5.25
C MET A 366 21.22 0.14 4.22
N GLY A 367 21.31 0.56 2.95
CA GLY A 367 20.45 0.09 1.87
C GLY A 367 20.54 -1.42 1.62
N VAL A 368 21.74 -2.00 1.71
CA VAL A 368 21.94 -3.46 1.61
C VAL A 368 21.18 -4.17 2.72
N ARG A 369 21.33 -3.73 3.99
CA ARG A 369 20.59 -4.31 5.13
C ARG A 369 19.09 -4.12 5.00
N ALA A 370 18.63 -2.96 4.50
CA ALA A 370 17.23 -2.70 4.22
C ALA A 370 16.64 -3.75 3.25
N ARG A 371 17.38 -4.09 2.20
CA ARG A 371 16.96 -5.13 1.26
C ARG A 371 16.94 -6.51 1.90
N GLU A 372 17.94 -6.87 2.69
CA GLU A 372 17.99 -8.14 3.43
C GLU A 372 16.75 -8.30 4.32
N THR A 373 16.39 -7.28 5.08
CA THR A 373 15.17 -7.23 5.91
C THR A 373 13.91 -7.50 5.06
N VAL A 374 13.79 -6.89 3.88
CA VAL A 374 12.61 -7.11 3.00
C VAL A 374 12.61 -8.52 2.43
N LEU A 375 13.73 -9.03 1.95
CA LEU A 375 13.83 -10.40 1.45
C LEU A 375 13.48 -11.43 2.52
N GLU A 376 13.93 -11.20 3.75
CA GLU A 376 13.68 -12.10 4.87
C GLU A 376 12.23 -12.04 5.36
N ARG A 377 11.63 -10.83 5.44
CA ARG A 377 10.38 -10.65 6.19
C ARG A 377 9.17 -10.29 5.31
N TYR A 378 9.38 -9.65 4.17
CA TYR A 378 8.33 -8.98 3.39
C TYR A 378 8.30 -9.36 1.91
N ASP A 379 9.02 -10.40 1.47
CA ASP A 379 8.84 -10.93 0.12
C ASP A 379 7.38 -11.38 -0.08
N ILE A 380 6.84 -11.12 -1.27
CA ILE A 380 5.42 -11.38 -1.58
C ILE A 380 5.02 -12.82 -1.37
N SER A 381 5.93 -13.77 -1.59
CA SER A 381 5.68 -15.20 -1.37
C SER A 381 5.30 -15.49 0.09
N LYS A 382 5.94 -14.82 1.05
CA LYS A 382 5.65 -14.99 2.49
C LYS A 382 4.25 -14.49 2.86
N THR A 383 3.81 -13.39 2.26
CA THR A 383 2.45 -12.87 2.45
C THR A 383 1.43 -13.80 1.80
N ALA A 384 1.74 -14.32 0.61
CA ALA A 384 0.92 -15.28 -0.10
C ALA A 384 0.71 -16.57 0.70
N GLU A 385 1.77 -17.14 1.29
CA GLU A 385 1.66 -18.31 2.17
C GLU A 385 0.77 -18.05 3.40
N LYS A 386 0.88 -16.87 4.01
CA LYS A 386 0.00 -16.49 5.14
C LYS A 386 -1.47 -16.38 4.72
N TRP A 387 -1.75 -15.85 3.52
CA TRP A 387 -3.12 -15.81 3.01
C TRP A 387 -3.65 -17.21 2.73
N LEU A 388 -2.86 -18.07 2.11
CA LEU A 388 -3.26 -19.45 1.86
C LEU A 388 -3.55 -20.20 3.17
N ALA A 389 -2.68 -20.05 4.17
CA ALA A 389 -2.90 -20.63 5.50
C ALA A 389 -4.18 -20.10 6.16
N ALA A 390 -4.49 -18.80 5.98
CA ALA A 390 -5.74 -18.21 6.45
C ALA A 390 -6.96 -18.83 5.77
N TYR A 391 -6.92 -19.08 4.45
CA TYR A 391 -8.01 -19.72 3.73
C TYR A 391 -8.23 -21.15 4.20
N HIS A 392 -7.18 -21.94 4.34
CA HIS A 392 -7.28 -23.29 4.93
C HIS A 392 -7.85 -23.27 6.35
N THR A 393 -7.44 -22.29 7.17
CA THR A 393 -7.94 -22.15 8.54
C THR A 393 -9.45 -21.95 8.59
N VAL A 394 -10.01 -21.13 7.70
CA VAL A 394 -11.47 -20.85 7.73
C VAL A 394 -12.28 -21.96 7.05
N LEU A 395 -11.72 -22.67 6.07
CA LEU A 395 -12.37 -23.80 5.41
C LEU A 395 -12.43 -25.03 6.31
N ASN A 396 -11.41 -25.30 7.12
CA ASN A 396 -11.36 -26.45 8.02
C ASN A 396 -12.24 -26.28 9.28
N ARG A 397 -12.85 -25.11 9.49
CA ARG A 397 -13.78 -24.85 10.62
C ARG A 397 -15.25 -25.10 10.29
N ASN A 398 -15.58 -25.23 9.03
CA ASN A 398 -16.91 -25.50 8.50
C ASN A 398 -17.01 -26.97 8.09
#